data_bc15e5e59cfbd294ed1f92fbdadc6cde
#
_entry.id   bc15e5e59cfbd294ed1f92fbdadc6cde
#
_cell.length_a   1.000
_cell.length_b   1.000
_cell.length_c   1.000
_cell.angle_alpha   90.00
_cell.angle_beta   90.00
_cell.angle_gamma   90.00
#
_symmetry.space_group_name_H-M   'P 1'
#
loop_
_entity.id
_entity.type
_entity.pdbx_description
1 polymer ?
#
loop_
_entity_poly.entity_id
_entity_poly.type
_entity_poly.pdbx_seq_one_letter_code
_entity_poly.pdbx_strand_id
1 'polypeptide(L)'
;MDVLKKVPVREQDPKVRATNFEEVCYGYNKEEAMAEASRCLNCKNAQCMKGCPVSINIPAFVEQVKNGDFTKAYEIISESSALPAVCGRVCPQESQCEGKCIRGFKGDPVSIGKLERFVADTARENGIKPKTAAEKNGKKVAVIGSG
;
A
#
# COMPACT_ATOMS: atom_id res chain seq x y z
N MET A 1 -2.44 -3.97 -21.75
CA MET A 1 -2.66 -2.99 -20.64
C MET A 1 -1.86 -1.73 -20.98
N ASP A 2 -2.48 -0.55 -20.86
CA ASP A 2 -1.76 0.73 -21.03
C ASP A 2 -0.93 1.01 -19.77
N VAL A 3 0.38 0.85 -19.87
CA VAL A 3 1.31 1.06 -18.75
C VAL A 3 1.39 2.52 -18.29
N LEU A 4 0.86 3.46 -19.06
CA LEU A 4 0.83 4.89 -18.71
C LEU A 4 -0.39 5.27 -17.88
N LYS A 5 -1.42 4.44 -17.85
CA LYS A 5 -2.64 4.65 -17.07
C LYS A 5 -2.67 3.73 -15.86
N LYS A 6 -3.07 4.26 -14.71
CA LYS A 6 -3.30 3.44 -13.52
C LYS A 6 -4.53 2.55 -13.69
N VAL A 7 -4.52 1.39 -13.04
CA VAL A 7 -5.70 0.53 -12.98
C VAL A 7 -6.79 1.26 -12.20
N PRO A 8 -8.00 1.41 -12.75
CA PRO A 8 -9.10 2.06 -12.04
C PRO A 8 -9.44 1.33 -10.74
N VAL A 9 -9.71 2.08 -9.69
CA VAL A 9 -10.19 1.52 -8.43
C VAL A 9 -11.71 1.43 -8.48
N ARG A 10 -12.26 0.33 -8.00
CA ARG A 10 -13.71 0.12 -7.93
C ARG A 10 -14.29 0.91 -6.76
N GLU A 11 -15.41 1.56 -7.02
CA GLU A 11 -16.13 2.36 -6.02
C GLU A 11 -17.63 2.07 -6.09
N GLN A 12 -18.35 2.35 -5.00
CA GLN A 12 -19.80 2.33 -5.00
C GLN A 12 -20.36 3.37 -5.97
N ASP A 13 -21.46 3.01 -6.64
CA ASP A 13 -22.22 3.97 -7.43
C ASP A 13 -22.63 5.19 -6.56
N PRO A 14 -22.50 6.43 -7.06
CA PRO A 14 -22.82 7.62 -6.29
C PRO A 14 -24.24 7.66 -5.70
N LYS A 15 -25.21 7.08 -6.34
CA LYS A 15 -26.59 7.02 -5.82
C LYS A 15 -26.73 5.97 -4.72
N VAL A 16 -25.99 4.86 -4.83
CA VAL A 16 -25.98 3.79 -3.81
C VAL A 16 -25.26 4.25 -2.56
N ARG A 17 -24.06 4.82 -2.68
CA ARG A 17 -23.28 5.30 -1.52
C ARG A 17 -23.96 6.42 -0.74
N ALA A 18 -24.88 7.17 -1.35
CA ALA A 18 -25.66 8.19 -0.67
C ALA A 18 -26.71 7.62 0.31
N THR A 19 -27.00 6.31 0.25
CA THR A 19 -28.05 5.66 1.06
C THR A 19 -27.50 4.74 2.16
N ASN A 20 -26.18 4.62 2.30
CA ASN A 20 -25.56 3.73 3.29
C ASN A 20 -24.25 4.34 3.85
N PHE A 21 -23.65 3.68 4.84
CA PHE A 21 -22.38 4.04 5.46
C PHE A 21 -21.28 3.00 5.21
N GLU A 22 -21.47 2.16 4.17
CA GLU A 22 -20.47 1.18 3.77
C GLU A 22 -19.25 1.86 3.13
N GLU A 23 -18.11 1.17 3.09
CA GLU A 23 -16.88 1.70 2.51
C GLU A 23 -17.09 2.00 1.01
N VAL A 24 -16.87 3.25 0.61
CA VAL A 24 -17.13 3.71 -0.76
C VAL A 24 -16.15 3.09 -1.76
N CYS A 25 -14.87 3.06 -1.42
CA CYS A 25 -13.82 2.51 -2.28
C CYS A 25 -13.59 1.04 -1.95
N TYR A 26 -13.87 0.13 -2.89
CA TYR A 26 -13.66 -1.31 -2.70
C TYR A 26 -12.17 -1.73 -2.78
N GLY A 27 -11.30 -0.85 -3.26
CA GLY A 27 -9.89 -1.18 -3.48
C GLY A 27 -9.69 -2.10 -4.69
N TYR A 28 -8.50 -2.68 -4.78
CA TYR A 28 -8.14 -3.65 -5.82
C TYR A 28 -8.51 -5.08 -5.40
N ASN A 29 -8.85 -5.92 -6.38
CA ASN A 29 -8.76 -7.36 -6.26
C ASN A 29 -7.32 -7.82 -6.60
N LYS A 30 -7.09 -9.12 -6.54
CA LYS A 30 -5.77 -9.73 -6.78
C LYS A 30 -5.22 -9.40 -8.17
N GLU A 31 -6.03 -9.56 -9.20
CA GLU A 31 -5.67 -9.34 -10.60
C GLU A 31 -5.37 -7.87 -10.86
N GLU A 32 -6.20 -6.98 -10.34
CA GLU A 32 -6.03 -5.53 -10.42
C GLU A 32 -4.76 -5.07 -9.71
N ALA A 33 -4.50 -5.59 -8.51
CA ALA A 33 -3.29 -5.27 -7.75
C ALA A 33 -2.02 -5.73 -8.46
N MET A 34 -1.98 -6.95 -8.98
CA MET A 34 -0.84 -7.48 -9.75
C MET A 34 -0.63 -6.68 -11.04
N ALA A 35 -1.71 -6.31 -11.70
CA ALA A 35 -1.68 -5.49 -12.91
C ALA A 35 -1.12 -4.09 -12.61
N GLU A 36 -1.60 -3.41 -11.56
CA GLU A 36 -1.08 -2.11 -11.14
C GLU A 36 0.38 -2.20 -10.70
N ALA A 37 0.74 -3.22 -9.93
CA ALA A 37 2.13 -3.46 -9.51
C ALA A 37 3.08 -3.66 -10.69
N SER A 38 2.62 -4.27 -11.78
CA SER A 38 3.41 -4.49 -13.00
C SER A 38 3.80 -3.18 -13.72
N ARG A 39 3.16 -2.07 -13.41
CA ARG A 39 3.53 -0.75 -13.92
C ARG A 39 4.79 -0.18 -13.26
N CYS A 40 5.19 -0.72 -12.11
CA CYS A 40 6.37 -0.25 -11.38
C CYS A 40 7.66 -0.52 -12.17
N LEU A 41 8.54 0.48 -12.23
CA LEU A 41 9.83 0.40 -12.93
C LEU A 41 10.94 -0.21 -12.07
N ASN A 42 10.67 -0.53 -10.81
CA ASN A 42 11.66 -1.03 -9.85
C ASN A 42 12.95 -0.20 -9.82
N CYS A 43 12.80 1.12 -9.61
CA CYS A 43 13.89 2.10 -9.74
C CYS A 43 14.99 1.86 -8.69
N LYS A 44 16.27 1.83 -9.11
CA LYS A 44 17.42 1.75 -8.18
C LYS A 44 17.47 2.91 -7.18
N ASN A 45 17.13 4.13 -7.62
CA ASN A 45 17.03 5.33 -6.79
C ASN A 45 15.57 5.76 -6.71
N ALA A 46 14.77 4.99 -5.98
CA ALA A 46 13.33 5.14 -5.92
C ALA A 46 12.93 6.42 -5.16
N GLN A 47 12.53 7.45 -5.89
CA GLN A 47 12.11 8.72 -5.30
C GLN A 47 10.83 8.58 -4.47
N CYS A 48 9.98 7.60 -4.80
CA CYS A 48 8.78 7.29 -4.00
C CYS A 48 9.12 6.92 -2.55
N MET A 49 10.25 6.21 -2.30
CA MET A 49 10.72 5.92 -0.94
C MET A 49 11.04 7.21 -0.16
N LYS A 50 11.68 8.18 -0.83
CA LYS A 50 12.01 9.48 -0.22
C LYS A 50 10.76 10.33 0.05
N GLY A 51 9.66 10.05 -0.65
CA GLY A 51 8.37 10.68 -0.43
C GLY A 51 7.56 10.01 0.68
N CYS A 52 7.96 8.84 1.17
CA CYS A 52 7.28 8.14 2.25
C CYS A 52 7.86 8.58 3.61
N PRO A 53 7.04 9.14 4.54
CA PRO A 53 7.54 9.61 5.84
C PRO A 53 8.19 8.52 6.70
N VAL A 54 7.77 7.26 6.53
CA VAL A 54 8.32 6.10 7.25
C VAL A 54 9.25 5.26 6.38
N SER A 55 9.59 5.73 5.19
CA SER A 55 10.60 5.13 4.29
C SER A 55 10.35 3.64 3.94
N ILE A 56 9.09 3.26 3.69
CA ILE A 56 8.76 1.90 3.22
C ILE A 56 9.59 1.58 1.98
N ASN A 57 10.11 0.36 1.89
CA ASN A 57 10.77 -0.12 0.68
C ASN A 57 9.74 -0.42 -0.41
N ILE A 58 9.26 0.66 -1.05
CA ILE A 58 8.16 0.61 -2.03
C ILE A 58 8.48 -0.29 -3.22
N PRO A 59 9.64 -0.19 -3.91
CA PRO A 59 9.94 -1.08 -5.02
C PRO A 59 9.90 -2.55 -4.62
N ALA A 60 10.42 -2.88 -3.44
CA ALA A 60 10.50 -4.26 -2.99
C ALA A 60 9.10 -4.85 -2.69
N PHE A 61 8.22 -4.14 -1.98
CA PHE A 61 6.89 -4.68 -1.74
C PHE A 61 6.04 -4.74 -3.02
N VAL A 62 6.15 -3.75 -3.90
CA VAL A 62 5.42 -3.73 -5.17
C VAL A 62 5.87 -4.89 -6.07
N GLU A 63 7.16 -5.23 -6.09
CA GLU A 63 7.65 -6.40 -6.82
C GLU A 63 7.05 -7.71 -6.28
N GLN A 64 6.88 -7.84 -4.96
CA GLN A 64 6.21 -9.02 -4.39
C GLN A 64 4.72 -9.07 -4.74
N VAL A 65 4.03 -7.93 -4.75
CA VAL A 65 2.64 -7.87 -5.23
C VAL A 65 2.54 -8.32 -6.68
N LYS A 66 3.41 -7.83 -7.55
CA LYS A 66 3.50 -8.24 -8.95
C LYS A 66 3.69 -9.75 -9.11
N ASN A 67 4.48 -10.37 -8.24
CA ASN A 67 4.75 -11.80 -8.25
C ASN A 67 3.66 -12.64 -7.55
N GLY A 68 2.66 -12.00 -6.93
CA GLY A 68 1.58 -12.66 -6.20
C GLY A 68 1.95 -13.12 -4.79
N ASP A 69 3.13 -12.75 -4.27
CA ASP A 69 3.57 -13.05 -2.90
C ASP A 69 3.15 -11.92 -1.95
N PHE A 70 1.87 -11.92 -1.57
CA PHE A 70 1.29 -10.88 -0.72
C PHE A 70 1.77 -10.98 0.74
N THR A 71 2.13 -12.18 1.19
CA THR A 71 2.72 -12.39 2.52
C THR A 71 4.06 -11.68 2.62
N LYS A 72 4.93 -11.89 1.63
CA LYS A 72 6.22 -11.22 1.58
C LYS A 72 6.10 -9.71 1.39
N ALA A 73 5.14 -9.26 0.59
CA ALA A 73 4.84 -7.84 0.44
C ALA A 73 4.46 -7.21 1.79
N TYR A 74 3.61 -7.87 2.58
CA TYR A 74 3.21 -7.40 3.91
C TYR A 74 4.38 -7.38 4.90
N GLU A 75 5.24 -8.40 4.90
CA GLU A 75 6.45 -8.41 5.73
C GLU A 75 7.32 -7.18 5.46
N ILE A 76 7.56 -6.86 4.17
CA ILE A 76 8.39 -5.70 3.77
C ILE A 76 7.75 -4.39 4.24
N ILE A 77 6.44 -4.22 4.07
CA ILE A 77 5.73 -3.02 4.55
C ILE A 77 5.86 -2.90 6.07
N SER A 78 5.66 -4.01 6.79
CA SER A 78 5.65 -4.06 8.26
C SER A 78 7.00 -3.76 8.91
N GLU A 79 8.10 -3.84 8.17
CA GLU A 79 9.43 -3.41 8.67
C GLU A 79 9.47 -1.90 8.99
N SER A 80 8.66 -1.10 8.31
CA SER A 80 8.67 0.37 8.43
C SER A 80 7.32 0.97 8.83
N SER A 81 6.20 0.30 8.56
CA SER A 81 4.85 0.80 8.82
C SER A 81 4.10 -0.11 9.77
N ALA A 82 3.64 0.43 10.91
CA ALA A 82 2.82 -0.29 11.88
C ALA A 82 1.31 -0.32 11.51
N LEU A 83 0.86 0.59 10.64
CA LEU A 83 -0.55 0.81 10.32
C LEU A 83 -0.83 0.85 8.81
N PRO A 84 -0.38 -0.13 8.02
CA PRO A 84 -0.48 -0.07 6.56
C PRO A 84 -1.92 -0.01 6.06
N ALA A 85 -2.88 -0.65 6.74
CA ALA A 85 -4.29 -0.61 6.37
C ALA A 85 -4.90 0.81 6.51
N VAL A 86 -4.42 1.58 7.48
CA VAL A 86 -4.80 2.99 7.68
C VAL A 86 -4.06 3.87 6.69
N CYS A 87 -2.74 3.74 6.60
CA CYS A 87 -1.92 4.56 5.69
C CYS A 87 -2.37 4.43 4.23
N GLY A 88 -2.69 3.23 3.76
CA GLY A 88 -3.20 3.00 2.42
C GLY A 88 -4.55 3.68 2.11
N ARG A 89 -5.28 4.12 3.16
CA ARG A 89 -6.57 4.83 3.03
C ARG A 89 -6.47 6.34 3.23
N VAL A 90 -5.60 6.82 4.12
CA VAL A 90 -5.64 8.21 4.58
C VAL A 90 -4.38 9.04 4.29
N CYS A 91 -3.26 8.44 3.90
CA CYS A 91 -2.09 9.20 3.49
C CYS A 91 -2.41 10.06 2.25
N PRO A 92 -1.93 11.31 2.17
CA PRO A 92 -2.01 12.14 0.97
C PRO A 92 -0.95 11.68 -0.05
N GLN A 93 -1.14 10.48 -0.63
CA GLN A 93 -0.14 9.80 -1.48
C GLN A 93 0.29 10.64 -2.68
N GLU A 94 -0.63 11.45 -3.23
CA GLU A 94 -0.41 12.35 -4.36
C GLU A 94 0.64 13.43 -4.09
N SER A 95 0.86 13.80 -2.84
CA SER A 95 1.91 14.74 -2.41
C SER A 95 3.12 14.03 -1.79
N GLN A 96 3.00 12.77 -1.48
CA GLN A 96 4.04 11.93 -0.86
C GLN A 96 4.65 10.95 -1.86
N CYS A 97 4.47 9.64 -1.64
CA CYS A 97 5.11 8.59 -2.42
C CYS A 97 4.69 8.60 -3.90
N GLU A 98 3.39 8.71 -4.20
CA GLU A 98 2.88 8.75 -5.58
C GLU A 98 3.33 10.03 -6.30
N GLY A 99 3.31 11.18 -5.61
CA GLY A 99 3.80 12.45 -6.15
C GLY A 99 5.29 12.46 -6.51
N LYS A 100 6.07 11.49 -6.01
CA LYS A 100 7.49 11.29 -6.37
C LYS A 100 7.71 10.13 -7.33
N CYS A 101 6.65 9.47 -7.77
CA CYS A 101 6.76 8.36 -8.70
C CYS A 101 7.17 8.84 -10.09
N ILE A 102 8.24 8.24 -10.63
CA ILE A 102 8.78 8.58 -11.96
C ILE A 102 7.77 8.35 -13.10
N ARG A 103 6.84 7.40 -12.94
CA ARG A 103 5.75 7.20 -13.90
C ARG A 103 4.89 8.44 -14.08
N GLY A 104 4.73 9.25 -13.04
CA GLY A 104 3.97 10.51 -13.08
C GLY A 104 4.48 11.56 -14.06
N PHE A 105 5.71 11.45 -14.59
CA PHE A 105 6.23 12.37 -15.60
C PHE A 105 5.62 12.17 -17.00
N LYS A 106 5.18 10.97 -17.33
CA LYS A 106 4.66 10.64 -18.69
C LYS A 106 3.25 10.04 -18.66
N GLY A 107 2.68 9.84 -17.49
CA GLY A 107 1.36 9.22 -17.31
C GLY A 107 0.95 9.30 -15.86
N ASP A 108 0.15 8.34 -15.41
CA ASP A 108 -0.27 8.26 -14.02
C ASP A 108 0.84 7.61 -13.17
N PRO A 109 1.12 8.12 -11.94
CA PRO A 109 1.97 7.42 -11.00
C PRO A 109 1.41 6.04 -10.66
N VAL A 110 2.24 5.14 -10.15
CA VAL A 110 1.75 3.87 -9.59
C VAL A 110 0.91 4.16 -8.36
N SER A 111 -0.25 3.52 -8.24
CA SER A 111 -1.18 3.68 -7.10
C SER A 111 -0.65 2.98 -5.85
N ILE A 112 0.43 3.51 -5.28
CA ILE A 112 1.21 2.91 -4.19
C ILE A 112 0.33 2.70 -2.95
N GLY A 113 -0.45 3.71 -2.57
CA GLY A 113 -1.35 3.61 -1.42
C GLY A 113 -2.45 2.56 -1.60
N LYS A 114 -2.97 2.38 -2.82
CA LYS A 114 -3.97 1.34 -3.10
C LYS A 114 -3.36 -0.07 -3.05
N LEU A 115 -2.10 -0.21 -3.47
CA LEU A 115 -1.36 -1.47 -3.32
C LEU A 115 -1.04 -1.77 -1.86
N GLU A 116 -0.61 -0.77 -1.08
CA GLU A 116 -0.38 -0.90 0.37
C GLU A 116 -1.66 -1.33 1.09
N ARG A 117 -2.80 -0.69 0.79
CA ARG A 117 -4.12 -1.07 1.31
C ARG A 117 -4.45 -2.53 0.96
N PHE A 118 -4.34 -2.91 -0.30
CA PHE A 118 -4.63 -4.27 -0.76
C PHE A 118 -3.81 -5.31 -0.01
N VAL A 119 -2.50 -5.09 0.14
CA VAL A 119 -1.61 -5.99 0.87
C VAL A 119 -2.01 -6.10 2.34
N ALA A 120 -2.33 -4.98 2.99
CA ALA A 120 -2.71 -4.94 4.40
C ALA A 120 -4.07 -5.63 4.65
N ASP A 121 -5.05 -5.39 3.78
CA ASP A 121 -6.37 -6.03 3.87
C ASP A 121 -6.26 -7.53 3.64
N THR A 122 -5.52 -7.96 2.61
CA THR A 122 -5.24 -9.37 2.33
C THR A 122 -4.52 -10.06 3.51
N ALA A 123 -3.55 -9.39 4.12
CA ALA A 123 -2.85 -9.93 5.29
C ALA A 123 -3.80 -10.13 6.48
N ARG A 124 -4.67 -9.15 6.74
CA ARG A 124 -5.69 -9.24 7.80
C ARG A 124 -6.67 -10.39 7.56
N GLU A 125 -7.19 -10.52 6.36
CA GLU A 125 -8.13 -11.57 5.96
C GLU A 125 -7.53 -12.98 6.10
N ASN A 126 -6.24 -13.11 5.80
CA ASN A 126 -5.51 -14.38 5.93
C ASN A 126 -4.85 -14.59 7.30
N GLY A 127 -5.09 -13.72 8.28
CA GLY A 127 -4.53 -13.82 9.62
C GLY A 127 -3.01 -13.69 9.68
N ILE A 128 -2.39 -13.07 8.68
CA ILE A 128 -0.95 -12.83 8.63
C ILE A 128 -0.60 -11.74 9.62
N LYS A 129 0.30 -12.05 10.55
CA LYS A 129 0.79 -11.11 11.55
C LYS A 129 2.14 -10.51 11.13
N PRO A 130 2.43 -9.25 11.48
CA PRO A 130 3.76 -8.69 11.29
C PRO A 130 4.78 -9.52 12.09
N LYS A 131 6.03 -9.52 11.64
CA LYS A 131 7.11 -10.15 12.39
C LYS A 131 7.14 -9.58 13.80
N THR A 132 7.13 -10.45 14.79
CA THR A 132 7.33 -10.05 16.18
C THR A 132 8.71 -9.47 16.34
N ALA A 133 8.83 -8.49 17.27
CA ALA A 133 10.10 -7.86 17.56
C ALA A 133 11.19 -8.88 17.92
N ALA A 134 12.43 -8.48 17.67
CA ALA A 134 13.63 -9.16 18.10
C ALA A 134 13.64 -9.43 19.63
N GLU A 135 14.65 -10.12 20.10
CA GLU A 135 14.83 -10.44 21.50
C GLU A 135 14.60 -9.24 22.46
N LYS A 136 14.03 -9.53 23.60
CA LYS A 136 13.76 -8.49 24.63
C LYS A 136 15.06 -7.80 25.05
N ASN A 137 15.10 -6.49 24.90
CA ASN A 137 16.27 -5.65 25.26
C ASN A 137 16.20 -5.08 26.69
N GLY A 138 15.24 -5.53 27.51
CA GLY A 138 15.03 -5.07 28.90
C GLY A 138 14.32 -3.71 29.03
N LYS A 139 14.08 -2.99 27.95
CA LYS A 139 13.36 -1.71 27.98
C LYS A 139 11.86 -1.92 28.18
N LYS A 140 11.25 -1.08 29.00
CA LYS A 140 9.80 -1.06 29.24
C LYS A 140 9.19 0.13 28.48
N VAL A 141 8.12 -0.10 27.75
CA VAL A 141 7.35 0.93 27.05
C VAL A 141 5.91 0.85 27.51
N ALA A 142 5.31 1.97 27.79
CA ALA A 142 3.89 2.08 28.08
C ALA A 142 3.19 2.71 26.86
N VAL A 143 2.09 2.09 26.41
CA VAL A 143 1.20 2.65 25.41
C VAL A 143 -0.06 3.09 26.13
N ILE A 144 -0.38 4.39 26.04
CA ILE A 144 -1.55 4.98 26.67
C ILE A 144 -2.63 5.15 25.60
N GLY A 145 -3.71 4.40 25.77
CA GLY A 145 -4.77 4.28 24.77
C GLY A 145 -4.52 3.14 23.78
N SER A 146 -5.60 2.59 23.26
CA SER A 146 -5.53 1.45 22.30
C SER A 146 -6.26 1.74 20.98
N GLY A 147 -6.73 2.95 20.82
CA GLY A 147 -7.52 3.35 19.64
C GLY A 147 -8.97 2.99 19.76
#